data_eaa18eb25ae6ace2fbc1110320482d32
#
_entry.id   eaa18eb25ae6ace2fbc1110320482d32
#
_cell.length_a   1.000
_cell.length_b   1.000
_cell.length_c   1.000
_cell.angle_alpha   90.00
_cell.angle_beta   90.00
_cell.angle_gamma   90.00
#
_symmetry.space_group_name_H-M   'P 1'
#
loop_
_entity.id
_entity.type
_entity.pdbx_description
1 polymer ?
#
loop_
_entity_poly.entity_id
_entity_poly.type
_entity_poly.pdbx_seq_one_letter_code
_entity_poly.pdbx_strand_id
1 'polypeptide(L)'
;MTVLYPNGIVIDACNMKQMRANFLILSFIVFLIFNTKSYSQEGLPIYSDYLTDNYYLLFPSMAGAANCTKVRFTGRKQWMDQDEAPNLQTVSINGRLGDSKSALGTIAFKDQNGYHSQSGAYITYAHHIMFSRSELDLDMLSFGLSAGMIQYKLDESAFLAGGFDPLISGFEQSATDFNIDFGFSYQYLDFYAHASIKNLLNNDGINFNEQGLSYNNLRTYLFSTGYLFSDSSNNWNFEPSLMFAHKDATKETFADVNFKVYRETDFGRLWAGLSYRNSF
;
A
#
# COMPACT_ATOMS: atom_id res chain seq x y z
N MET A 1 21.95 -17.85 -45.97
CA MET A 1 22.35 -19.15 -45.43
C MET A 1 21.09 -19.77 -44.80
N THR A 2 20.51 -20.72 -45.51
CA THR A 2 19.23 -21.34 -45.15
C THR A 2 19.53 -22.60 -44.36
N VAL A 3 19.05 -22.70 -43.12
CA VAL A 3 19.18 -23.90 -42.27
C VAL A 3 17.87 -24.65 -42.33
N LEU A 4 17.88 -25.86 -42.87
CA LEU A 4 16.72 -26.79 -42.91
C LEU A 4 16.70 -27.62 -41.62
N TYR A 5 15.62 -27.51 -40.82
CA TYR A 5 15.35 -28.41 -39.73
C TYR A 5 14.46 -29.60 -40.18
N PRO A 6 14.52 -30.76 -39.51
CA PRO A 6 13.84 -31.98 -39.97
C PRO A 6 12.29 -31.94 -39.95
N ASN A 7 11.68 -30.85 -39.51
CA ASN A 7 10.23 -30.67 -39.48
C ASN A 7 9.67 -29.65 -40.45
N GLY A 8 10.43 -29.33 -41.53
CA GLY A 8 9.89 -28.51 -42.65
C GLY A 8 9.69 -27.01 -42.37
N ILE A 9 10.20 -26.49 -41.23
CA ILE A 9 10.13 -25.05 -40.95
C ILE A 9 11.37 -24.37 -41.58
N VAL A 10 11.17 -23.63 -42.68
CA VAL A 10 12.20 -22.78 -43.29
C VAL A 10 12.22 -21.45 -42.55
N ILE A 11 13.24 -21.21 -41.76
CA ILE A 11 13.46 -19.89 -41.12
C ILE A 11 14.51 -19.15 -41.95
N ASP A 12 14.09 -18.11 -42.66
CA ASP A 12 14.95 -17.27 -43.45
C ASP A 12 15.81 -16.37 -42.55
N ALA A 13 17.13 -16.48 -42.64
CA ALA A 13 18.08 -15.72 -41.83
C ALA A 13 17.93 -14.20 -42.00
N CYS A 14 17.33 -13.74 -43.11
CA CYS A 14 16.98 -12.35 -43.36
C CYS A 14 15.83 -11.88 -42.44
N ASN A 15 14.83 -12.75 -42.19
CA ASN A 15 13.70 -12.47 -41.34
C ASN A 15 14.13 -12.40 -39.84
N MET A 16 15.10 -13.19 -39.41
CA MET A 16 15.63 -13.13 -38.04
C MET A 16 16.38 -11.83 -37.74
N LYS A 17 17.12 -11.28 -38.71
CA LYS A 17 17.78 -9.97 -38.54
C LYS A 17 16.77 -8.84 -38.43
N GLN A 18 15.73 -8.89 -39.22
CA GLN A 18 14.66 -7.88 -39.23
C GLN A 18 13.80 -7.96 -37.95
N MET A 19 13.50 -9.16 -37.46
CA MET A 19 12.82 -9.38 -36.17
C MET A 19 13.65 -8.87 -34.99
N ARG A 20 14.97 -9.11 -34.97
CA ARG A 20 15.87 -8.57 -33.92
C ARG A 20 15.95 -7.05 -33.98
N ALA A 21 16.03 -6.45 -35.17
CA ALA A 21 16.02 -4.99 -35.31
C ALA A 21 14.70 -4.38 -34.84
N ASN A 22 13.57 -4.95 -35.19
CA ASN A 22 12.26 -4.50 -34.76
C ASN A 22 12.07 -4.66 -33.23
N PHE A 23 12.57 -5.76 -32.63
CA PHE A 23 12.55 -5.97 -31.18
C PHE A 23 13.42 -4.94 -30.46
N LEU A 24 14.61 -4.61 -30.96
CA LEU A 24 15.48 -3.58 -30.39
C LEU A 24 14.87 -2.18 -30.52
N ILE A 25 14.21 -1.87 -31.63
CA ILE A 25 13.51 -0.61 -31.85
C ILE A 25 12.31 -0.51 -30.88
N LEU A 26 11.54 -1.57 -30.74
CA LEU A 26 10.42 -1.63 -29.79
C LEU A 26 10.89 -1.47 -28.35
N SER A 27 11.98 -2.16 -27.97
CA SER A 27 12.60 -2.04 -26.65
C SER A 27 13.13 -0.62 -26.39
N PHE A 28 13.71 0.02 -27.40
CA PHE A 28 14.20 1.41 -27.29
C PHE A 28 13.04 2.42 -27.22
N ILE A 29 11.95 2.21 -27.94
CA ILE A 29 10.73 3.03 -27.84
C ILE A 29 10.10 2.87 -26.46
N VAL A 30 10.01 1.65 -25.92
CA VAL A 30 9.55 1.38 -24.57
C VAL A 30 10.44 2.10 -23.56
N PHE A 31 11.75 2.05 -23.69
CA PHE A 31 12.70 2.75 -22.82
C PHE A 31 12.55 4.29 -22.87
N LEU A 32 12.24 4.86 -24.05
CA LEU A 32 11.99 6.31 -24.18
C LEU A 32 10.66 6.77 -23.57
N ILE A 33 9.67 5.90 -23.48
CA ILE A 33 8.37 6.21 -22.84
C ILE A 33 8.52 6.28 -21.32
N PHE A 34 9.51 5.61 -20.72
CA PHE A 34 9.77 5.57 -19.27
C PHE A 34 10.62 6.74 -18.74
N ASN A 35 10.78 7.85 -19.46
CA ASN A 35 11.36 9.06 -18.89
C ASN A 35 10.35 9.77 -17.98
N THR A 36 10.06 9.18 -16.83
CA THR A 36 9.25 9.81 -15.79
C THR A 36 10.12 10.74 -14.95
N LYS A 37 9.68 11.96 -14.77
CA LYS A 37 10.24 12.86 -13.77
C LYS A 37 10.00 12.20 -12.40
N SER A 38 11.08 11.84 -11.70
CA SER A 38 10.99 11.34 -10.34
C SER A 38 10.66 12.53 -9.43
N TYR A 39 9.44 12.57 -8.95
CA TYR A 39 9.05 13.46 -7.86
C TYR A 39 9.33 12.76 -6.53
N SER A 40 9.82 13.50 -5.54
CA SER A 40 9.96 13.00 -4.18
C SER A 40 8.58 12.60 -3.66
N GLN A 41 8.44 11.33 -3.25
CA GLN A 41 7.17 10.80 -2.74
C GLN A 41 7.07 11.14 -1.26
N GLU A 42 6.62 12.33 -0.91
CA GLU A 42 6.22 12.63 0.46
C GLU A 42 4.78 12.14 0.68
N GLY A 43 4.61 11.30 1.69
CA GLY A 43 3.33 11.12 2.36
C GLY A 43 2.43 9.98 1.86
N LEU A 44 2.96 8.86 1.43
CA LEU A 44 2.18 7.61 1.38
C LEU A 44 1.76 7.18 2.79
N PRO A 45 0.64 6.45 2.94
CA PRO A 45 0.38 5.76 4.20
C PRO A 45 1.61 4.94 4.58
N ILE A 46 2.07 5.12 5.80
CA ILE A 46 3.36 4.66 6.32
C ILE A 46 3.46 3.13 6.43
N TYR A 47 2.55 2.37 5.88
CA TYR A 47 2.41 0.96 6.26
C TYR A 47 3.24 -0.02 5.45
N SER A 48 3.52 0.24 4.18
CA SER A 48 4.26 -0.67 3.29
C SER A 48 4.54 -0.03 1.94
N ASP A 49 5.62 -0.42 1.28
CA ASP A 49 5.89 -0.02 -0.11
C ASP A 49 4.94 -0.72 -1.09
N TYR A 50 4.60 -1.99 -0.80
CA TYR A 50 3.62 -2.75 -1.56
C TYR A 50 2.26 -2.68 -0.89
N LEU A 51 1.50 -1.64 -1.21
CA LEU A 51 0.25 -1.29 -0.51
C LEU A 51 -0.82 -2.37 -0.57
N THR A 52 -0.87 -3.14 -1.66
CA THR A 52 -1.87 -4.20 -1.85
C THR A 52 -1.55 -5.51 -1.12
N ASP A 53 -0.45 -5.59 -0.36
CA ASP A 53 -0.13 -6.78 0.44
C ASP A 53 -1.10 -6.94 1.62
N ASN A 54 -1.42 -5.84 2.31
CA ASN A 54 -2.33 -5.87 3.45
C ASN A 54 -3.41 -4.79 3.33
N TYR A 55 -4.50 -5.10 2.64
CA TYR A 55 -5.62 -4.17 2.44
C TYR A 55 -6.24 -3.66 3.74
N TYR A 56 -6.16 -4.42 4.85
CA TYR A 56 -6.70 -3.96 6.12
C TYR A 56 -6.01 -2.68 6.63
N LEU A 57 -4.73 -2.48 6.36
CA LEU A 57 -4.03 -1.26 6.76
C LEU A 57 -4.58 0.00 6.06
N LEU A 58 -5.13 -0.16 4.87
CA LEU A 58 -5.64 0.93 4.04
C LEU A 58 -7.15 1.08 4.13
N PHE A 59 -7.86 -0.05 4.23
CA PHE A 59 -9.32 -0.10 4.17
C PHE A 59 -9.89 -0.72 5.45
N PRO A 60 -10.42 0.09 6.38
CA PRO A 60 -11.04 -0.38 7.62
C PRO A 60 -12.10 -1.47 7.41
N SER A 61 -12.82 -1.42 6.30
CA SER A 61 -13.83 -2.40 5.90
C SER A 61 -13.28 -3.82 5.67
N MET A 62 -11.96 -3.96 5.53
CA MET A 62 -11.30 -5.27 5.35
C MET A 62 -10.96 -5.97 6.65
N ALA A 63 -11.21 -5.35 7.81
CA ALA A 63 -11.07 -6.03 9.10
C ALA A 63 -11.99 -7.25 9.18
N GLY A 64 -11.44 -8.45 9.39
CA GLY A 64 -12.21 -9.70 9.47
C GLY A 64 -12.91 -10.12 8.17
N ALA A 65 -12.54 -9.58 7.01
CA ALA A 65 -13.08 -10.00 5.72
C ALA A 65 -12.76 -11.49 5.41
N ALA A 66 -11.67 -12.01 5.96
CA ALA A 66 -11.37 -13.44 5.93
C ALA A 66 -12.11 -14.21 7.02
N ASN A 67 -12.25 -15.52 6.83
CA ASN A 67 -12.91 -16.43 7.79
C ASN A 67 -12.01 -16.80 8.99
N CYS A 68 -10.83 -16.19 9.15
CA CYS A 68 -9.89 -16.48 10.22
C CYS A 68 -9.35 -15.18 10.82
N THR A 69 -8.91 -15.26 12.08
CA THR A 69 -8.13 -14.17 12.69
C THR A 69 -6.78 -14.09 12.00
N LYS A 70 -6.45 -12.90 11.49
CA LYS A 70 -5.17 -12.62 10.85
C LYS A 70 -4.30 -11.77 11.76
N VAL A 71 -3.07 -12.19 11.93
CA VAL A 71 -2.00 -11.41 12.57
C VAL A 71 -0.92 -11.19 11.52
N ARG A 72 -0.53 -9.93 11.32
CA ARG A 72 0.56 -9.58 10.43
C ARG A 72 1.54 -8.65 11.11
N PHE A 73 2.80 -8.93 10.90
CA PHE A 73 3.91 -8.07 11.28
C PHE A 73 4.65 -7.67 10.01
N THR A 74 4.94 -6.38 9.87
CA THR A 74 5.75 -5.85 8.78
C THR A 74 6.88 -5.03 9.39
N GLY A 75 8.11 -5.33 8.98
CA GLY A 75 9.30 -4.56 9.35
C GLY A 75 10.06 -4.16 8.10
N ARG A 76 10.44 -2.87 8.00
CA ARG A 76 11.27 -2.34 6.93
C ARG A 76 12.39 -1.52 7.52
N LYS A 77 13.63 -1.80 7.16
CA LYS A 77 14.80 -0.99 7.48
C LYS A 77 15.55 -0.70 6.19
N GLN A 78 15.80 0.56 5.91
CA GLN A 78 16.58 0.99 4.74
C GLN A 78 17.94 1.53 5.22
N TRP A 79 18.97 1.46 4.36
CA TRP A 79 20.32 1.99 4.62
C TRP A 79 20.90 1.53 5.96
N MET A 80 21.14 0.22 6.08
CA MET A 80 21.49 -0.43 7.36
C MET A 80 22.75 0.13 8.05
N ASP A 81 23.63 0.77 7.30
CA ASP A 81 24.90 1.35 7.81
C ASP A 81 24.79 2.84 8.18
N GLN A 82 23.59 3.41 8.15
CA GLN A 82 23.34 4.78 8.53
C GLN A 82 22.63 4.84 9.89
N ASP A 83 23.14 5.68 10.77
CA ASP A 83 22.42 6.09 11.97
C ASP A 83 21.16 6.85 11.52
N GLU A 84 20.10 6.79 12.28
CA GLU A 84 18.82 7.47 11.98
C GLU A 84 18.15 7.05 10.64
N ALA A 85 18.54 5.89 10.10
CA ALA A 85 17.98 5.36 8.85
C ALA A 85 16.48 5.04 8.97
N PRO A 86 15.70 5.15 7.86
CA PRO A 86 14.28 4.84 7.86
C PRO A 86 13.99 3.44 8.40
N ASN A 87 13.14 3.36 9.42
CA ASN A 87 12.76 2.13 10.10
C ASN A 87 11.25 2.14 10.39
N LEU A 88 10.54 1.28 9.69
CA LEU A 88 9.11 1.10 9.84
C LEU A 88 8.81 -0.25 10.47
N GLN A 89 7.95 -0.26 11.47
CA GLN A 89 7.39 -1.46 12.08
C GLN A 89 5.87 -1.32 12.17
N THR A 90 5.15 -2.33 11.70
CA THR A 90 3.69 -2.35 11.74
C THR A 90 3.21 -3.70 12.22
N VAL A 91 2.27 -3.70 13.15
CA VAL A 91 1.56 -4.89 13.60
C VAL A 91 0.08 -4.68 13.36
N SER A 92 -0.58 -5.64 12.75
CA SER A 92 -2.03 -5.64 12.60
C SER A 92 -2.63 -6.98 13.00
N ILE A 93 -3.76 -6.90 13.71
CA ILE A 93 -4.54 -8.06 14.13
C ILE A 93 -5.99 -7.76 13.78
N ASN A 94 -6.65 -8.65 13.08
CA ASN A 94 -8.08 -8.50 12.79
C ASN A 94 -8.77 -9.85 12.66
N GLY A 95 -10.06 -9.89 12.98
CA GLY A 95 -10.85 -11.11 12.91
C GLY A 95 -12.33 -10.86 13.20
N ARG A 96 -13.16 -11.82 12.83
CA ARG A 96 -14.59 -11.78 13.13
C ARG A 96 -14.85 -12.09 14.60
N LEU A 97 -15.93 -11.55 15.13
CA LEU A 97 -16.44 -11.84 16.44
C LEU A 97 -17.29 -13.12 16.41
N GLY A 98 -16.62 -14.26 16.53
CA GLY A 98 -17.27 -15.56 16.39
C GLY A 98 -17.93 -15.72 15.00
N ASP A 99 -19.16 -16.22 14.97
CA ASP A 99 -19.93 -16.41 13.72
C ASP A 99 -20.68 -15.14 13.27
N SER A 100 -20.41 -14.00 13.93
CA SER A 100 -21.13 -12.76 13.62
C SER A 100 -20.67 -12.15 12.30
N LYS A 101 -21.50 -11.24 11.77
CA LYS A 101 -21.16 -10.40 10.62
C LYS A 101 -20.25 -9.23 11.01
N SER A 102 -19.94 -9.06 12.27
CA SER A 102 -19.12 -7.99 12.82
C SER A 102 -17.70 -8.47 13.07
N ALA A 103 -16.75 -7.59 12.89
CA ALA A 103 -15.33 -7.84 13.08
C ALA A 103 -14.66 -6.72 13.86
N LEU A 104 -13.60 -7.08 14.54
CA LEU A 104 -12.70 -6.15 15.20
C LEU A 104 -11.29 -6.28 14.64
N GLY A 105 -10.58 -5.19 14.72
CA GLY A 105 -9.16 -5.18 14.38
C GLY A 105 -8.42 -4.09 15.13
N THR A 106 -7.11 -4.24 15.18
CA THR A 106 -6.20 -3.24 15.69
C THR A 106 -4.96 -3.14 14.79
N ILE A 107 -4.43 -1.94 14.71
CA ILE A 107 -3.19 -1.63 14.00
C ILE A 107 -2.34 -0.84 14.97
N ALA A 108 -1.06 -1.19 15.08
CA ALA A 108 -0.06 -0.39 15.76
C ALA A 108 1.15 -0.25 14.84
N PHE A 109 1.74 0.93 14.79
CA PHE A 109 2.90 1.20 13.96
C PHE A 109 3.87 2.17 14.63
N LYS A 110 5.13 2.05 14.23
CA LYS A 110 6.20 3.00 14.53
C LYS A 110 7.01 3.19 13.26
N ASP A 111 7.17 4.43 12.86
CA ASP A 111 8.01 4.84 11.73
C ASP A 111 8.99 5.89 12.21
N GLN A 112 10.24 5.72 11.85
CA GLN A 112 11.31 6.66 12.13
C GLN A 112 12.04 6.96 10.84
N ASN A 113 12.27 8.22 10.56
CA ASN A 113 13.02 8.68 9.40
C ASN A 113 13.85 9.90 9.80
N GLY A 114 15.13 9.67 10.04
CA GLY A 114 15.99 10.69 10.62
C GLY A 114 15.51 11.07 12.03
N TYR A 115 15.47 12.35 12.30
CA TYR A 115 15.00 12.93 13.56
C TYR A 115 13.46 13.00 13.69
N HIS A 116 12.75 12.68 12.62
CA HIS A 116 11.29 12.57 12.64
C HIS A 116 10.87 11.15 13.00
N SER A 117 9.92 11.02 13.91
CA SER A 117 9.28 9.76 14.18
C SER A 117 7.77 9.91 14.32
N GLN A 118 7.06 8.86 13.93
CA GLN A 118 5.62 8.75 14.09
C GLN A 118 5.31 7.40 14.73
N SER A 119 4.43 7.39 15.69
CA SER A 119 3.90 6.14 16.25
C SER A 119 2.41 6.28 16.48
N GLY A 120 1.67 5.22 16.25
CA GLY A 120 0.23 5.29 16.40
C GLY A 120 -0.42 3.94 16.59
N ALA A 121 -1.66 3.99 17.04
CA ALA A 121 -2.51 2.82 17.15
C ALA A 121 -3.95 3.16 16.76
N TYR A 122 -4.59 2.22 16.07
CA TYR A 122 -5.99 2.30 15.66
C TYR A 122 -6.74 1.07 16.12
N ILE A 123 -7.99 1.27 16.51
CA ILE A 123 -8.98 0.23 16.74
C ILE A 123 -10.02 0.33 15.64
N THR A 124 -10.37 -0.79 15.03
CA THR A 124 -11.30 -0.87 13.90
C THR A 124 -12.50 -1.74 14.27
N TYR A 125 -13.67 -1.25 13.91
CA TYR A 125 -14.89 -2.05 13.84
C TYR A 125 -15.30 -2.17 12.37
N ALA A 126 -15.63 -3.38 11.92
CA ALA A 126 -16.19 -3.61 10.59
C ALA A 126 -17.46 -4.45 10.66
N HIS A 127 -18.35 -4.23 9.70
CA HIS A 127 -19.58 -4.99 9.55
C HIS A 127 -19.72 -5.48 8.10
N HIS A 128 -20.00 -6.77 7.94
CA HIS A 128 -20.08 -7.45 6.66
C HIS A 128 -21.51 -7.86 6.37
N ILE A 129 -22.11 -7.33 5.32
CA ILE A 129 -23.41 -7.70 4.81
C ILE A 129 -23.17 -8.75 3.71
N MET A 130 -23.52 -9.99 3.97
CA MET A 130 -23.39 -11.07 3.02
C MET A 130 -24.75 -11.28 2.33
N PHE A 131 -24.80 -11.05 1.02
CA PHE A 131 -26.00 -11.29 0.21
C PHE A 131 -26.07 -12.76 -0.21
N SER A 132 -24.95 -13.38 -0.52
CA SER A 132 -24.81 -14.81 -0.71
C SER A 132 -23.54 -15.32 -0.02
N ARG A 133 -23.59 -16.53 0.51
CA ARG A 133 -22.45 -17.24 1.09
C ARG A 133 -22.52 -18.70 0.68
N SER A 134 -22.38 -18.95 -0.61
CA SER A 134 -22.08 -20.29 -1.09
C SER A 134 -20.57 -20.42 -1.29
N GLU A 135 -20.07 -21.64 -1.39
CA GLU A 135 -18.66 -21.87 -1.75
C GLU A 135 -18.35 -21.36 -3.17
N LEU A 136 -19.41 -21.13 -3.97
CA LEU A 136 -19.34 -20.73 -5.37
C LEU A 136 -19.59 -19.24 -5.59
N ASP A 137 -20.34 -18.58 -4.68
CA ASP A 137 -20.79 -17.20 -4.87
C ASP A 137 -20.51 -16.39 -3.62
N LEU A 138 -19.40 -15.64 -3.60
CA LEU A 138 -19.15 -14.63 -2.59
C LEU A 138 -19.75 -13.30 -3.06
N ASP A 139 -20.79 -12.82 -2.38
CA ASP A 139 -21.37 -11.50 -2.57
C ASP A 139 -21.42 -10.80 -1.21
N MET A 140 -20.52 -9.86 -0.98
CA MET A 140 -20.32 -9.25 0.31
C MET A 140 -20.06 -7.74 0.20
N LEU A 141 -20.82 -7.00 0.96
CA LEU A 141 -20.65 -5.57 1.19
C LEU A 141 -20.14 -5.33 2.60
N SER A 142 -19.07 -4.58 2.75
CA SER A 142 -18.43 -4.34 4.04
C SER A 142 -18.25 -2.87 4.31
N PHE A 143 -18.52 -2.45 5.54
CA PHE A 143 -18.25 -1.12 6.05
C PHE A 143 -17.29 -1.23 7.23
N GLY A 144 -16.41 -0.26 7.38
CA GLY A 144 -15.46 -0.23 8.49
C GLY A 144 -15.21 1.19 8.97
N LEU A 145 -15.04 1.31 10.27
CA LEU A 145 -14.66 2.53 10.96
C LEU A 145 -13.46 2.23 11.84
N SER A 146 -12.42 3.03 11.71
CA SER A 146 -11.27 3.00 12.62
C SER A 146 -11.16 4.30 13.39
N ALA A 147 -10.79 4.21 14.65
CA ALA A 147 -10.46 5.37 15.47
C ALA A 147 -9.10 5.13 16.11
N GLY A 148 -8.27 6.17 16.15
CA GLY A 148 -6.92 6.02 16.66
C GLY A 148 -6.22 7.32 16.96
N MET A 149 -5.01 7.17 17.47
CA MET A 149 -4.11 8.28 17.80
C MET A 149 -2.78 8.09 17.10
N ILE A 150 -2.21 9.20 16.66
CA ILE A 150 -0.86 9.28 16.11
C ILE A 150 -0.08 10.31 16.93
N GLN A 151 1.07 9.91 17.42
CA GLN A 151 2.05 10.79 18.03
C GLN A 151 3.16 11.06 17.01
N TYR A 152 3.39 12.32 16.75
CA TYR A 152 4.50 12.82 15.95
C TYR A 152 5.58 13.35 16.89
N LYS A 153 6.85 13.10 16.56
CA LYS A 153 7.99 13.57 17.30
C LYS A 153 9.05 14.11 16.35
N LEU A 154 9.67 15.21 16.77
CA LEU A 154 10.83 15.81 16.13
C LEU A 154 11.90 15.97 17.20
N ASP A 155 13.05 15.31 17.02
CA ASP A 155 14.19 15.41 17.94
C ASP A 155 15.20 16.41 17.38
N GLU A 156 15.23 17.60 17.96
CA GLU A 156 16.18 18.66 17.60
C GLU A 156 17.38 18.72 18.55
N SER A 157 17.50 17.80 19.49
CA SER A 157 18.56 17.84 20.53
C SER A 157 19.98 17.80 19.94
N ALA A 158 20.17 17.12 18.81
CA ALA A 158 21.45 17.03 18.12
C ALA A 158 21.81 18.27 17.30
N PHE A 159 20.87 19.20 17.02
CA PHE A 159 21.09 20.33 16.12
C PHE A 159 21.84 21.51 16.78
N LEU A 160 21.87 21.55 18.09
CA LEU A 160 22.56 22.61 18.83
C LEU A 160 24.10 22.54 18.72
N ALA A 161 24.66 21.46 18.24
CA ALA A 161 26.12 21.30 18.11
C ALA A 161 26.77 22.26 17.10
N GLY A 162 25.98 22.90 16.22
CA GLY A 162 26.46 23.82 15.16
C GLY A 162 26.40 25.31 15.48
N GLY A 163 25.86 25.70 16.63
CA GLY A 163 25.67 27.11 17.01
C GLY A 163 24.20 27.43 17.34
N PHE A 164 23.97 28.62 17.91
CA PHE A 164 22.62 29.06 18.25
C PHE A 164 21.83 29.46 17.00
N ASP A 165 20.73 28.75 16.74
CA ASP A 165 19.72 29.11 15.74
C ASP A 165 18.39 29.36 16.45
N PRO A 166 17.79 30.55 16.34
CA PRO A 166 16.53 30.88 17.02
C PRO A 166 15.33 30.06 16.51
N LEU A 167 15.45 29.37 15.36
CA LEU A 167 14.41 28.51 14.81
C LEU A 167 14.46 27.06 15.34
N ILE A 168 15.59 26.68 16.00
CA ILE A 168 15.80 25.33 16.54
C ILE A 168 15.52 25.38 18.04
N SER A 169 14.57 24.61 18.50
CA SER A 169 14.22 24.54 19.93
C SER A 169 15.28 23.84 20.77
N GLY A 170 16.03 22.91 20.16
CA GLY A 170 17.11 22.17 20.81
C GLY A 170 16.65 21.07 21.76
N PHE A 171 15.38 20.69 21.72
CA PHE A 171 14.81 19.60 22.51
C PHE A 171 13.83 18.78 21.68
N GLU A 172 13.42 17.60 22.21
CA GLU A 172 12.41 16.75 21.57
C GLU A 172 11.04 17.45 21.65
N GLN A 173 10.44 17.68 20.50
CA GLN A 173 9.08 18.18 20.38
C GLN A 173 8.13 17.03 20.05
N SER A 174 6.93 17.01 20.61
CA SER A 174 5.92 16.00 20.31
C SER A 174 4.54 16.60 20.22
N ALA A 175 3.74 16.03 19.32
CA ALA A 175 2.32 16.35 19.19
C ALA A 175 1.53 15.07 18.96
N THR A 176 0.31 15.02 19.51
CA THR A 176 -0.58 13.87 19.37
C THR A 176 -1.86 14.30 18.68
N ASP A 177 -2.26 13.55 17.68
CA ASP A 177 -3.50 13.76 16.94
C ASP A 177 -4.42 12.55 17.07
N PHE A 178 -5.73 12.81 17.22
CA PHE A 178 -6.77 11.79 17.17
C PHE A 178 -7.47 11.84 15.83
N ASN A 179 -7.67 10.68 15.23
CA ASN A 179 -8.28 10.61 13.92
C ASN A 179 -9.23 9.43 13.73
N ILE A 180 -10.07 9.54 12.72
CA ILE A 180 -11.07 8.55 12.33
C ILE A 180 -10.88 8.23 10.85
N ASP A 181 -10.91 6.93 10.51
CA ASP A 181 -10.91 6.45 9.14
C ASP A 181 -12.22 5.74 8.85
N PHE A 182 -12.76 5.94 7.66
CA PHE A 182 -13.94 5.22 7.18
C PHE A 182 -13.58 4.41 5.94
N GLY A 183 -14.10 3.20 5.83
CA GLY A 183 -13.88 2.31 4.69
C GLY A 183 -15.14 1.60 4.23
N PHE A 184 -15.17 1.33 2.95
CA PHE A 184 -16.20 0.60 2.25
C PHE A 184 -15.54 -0.42 1.31
N SER A 185 -16.10 -1.63 1.22
CA SER A 185 -15.60 -2.68 0.32
C SER A 185 -16.74 -3.49 -0.25
N TYR A 186 -16.67 -3.79 -1.52
CA TYR A 186 -17.57 -4.70 -2.20
C TYR A 186 -16.76 -5.84 -2.83
N GLN A 187 -17.22 -7.07 -2.62
CA GLN A 187 -16.63 -8.28 -3.19
C GLN A 187 -17.75 -9.09 -3.84
N TYR A 188 -17.55 -9.42 -5.10
CA TYR A 188 -18.46 -10.26 -5.88
C TYR A 188 -17.65 -11.29 -6.66
N LEU A 189 -17.77 -12.57 -6.28
CA LEU A 189 -16.93 -13.64 -6.81
C LEU A 189 -15.44 -13.28 -6.68
N ASP A 190 -14.75 -13.21 -7.80
CA ASP A 190 -13.35 -12.88 -7.93
C ASP A 190 -13.08 -11.36 -8.09
N PHE A 191 -14.14 -10.57 -8.26
CA PHE A 191 -14.05 -9.12 -8.35
C PHE A 191 -14.07 -8.47 -6.96
N TYR A 192 -13.27 -7.44 -6.76
CA TYR A 192 -13.34 -6.61 -5.57
C TYR A 192 -13.11 -5.13 -5.87
N ALA A 193 -13.72 -4.30 -5.05
CA ALA A 193 -13.50 -2.87 -5.01
C ALA A 193 -13.51 -2.37 -3.57
N HIS A 194 -12.56 -1.50 -3.23
CA HIS A 194 -12.38 -0.93 -1.91
C HIS A 194 -12.28 0.58 -2.01
N ALA A 195 -12.89 1.29 -1.09
CA ALA A 195 -12.75 2.74 -0.94
C ALA A 195 -12.55 3.08 0.53
N SER A 196 -11.72 4.07 0.83
CA SER A 196 -11.58 4.60 2.18
C SER A 196 -11.23 6.08 2.19
N ILE A 197 -11.61 6.73 3.27
CA ILE A 197 -11.17 8.06 3.64
C ILE A 197 -10.40 7.91 4.94
N LYS A 198 -9.13 8.24 4.88
CA LYS A 198 -8.25 8.26 6.06
C LYS A 198 -8.12 9.68 6.58
N ASN A 199 -7.93 9.79 7.89
CA ASN A 199 -7.82 11.07 8.57
C ASN A 199 -9.04 11.98 8.29
N LEU A 200 -10.24 11.47 8.60
CA LEU A 200 -11.52 12.13 8.31
C LEU A 200 -11.67 13.44 9.10
N LEU A 201 -11.17 13.49 10.33
CA LEU A 201 -11.21 14.69 11.15
C LEU A 201 -10.20 15.69 10.58
N ASN A 202 -10.72 16.86 10.23
CA ASN A 202 -9.89 17.96 9.72
C ASN A 202 -9.42 18.79 10.92
N ASN A 203 -8.24 18.49 11.43
CA ASN A 203 -7.60 19.34 12.42
C ASN A 203 -6.78 20.40 11.68
N ASP A 204 -6.81 21.65 12.13
CA ASP A 204 -6.14 22.80 11.47
C ASP A 204 -4.61 22.75 11.53
N GLY A 205 -4.05 21.55 11.64
CA GLY A 205 -2.63 21.26 11.72
C GLY A 205 -2.17 20.97 13.15
N ILE A 206 -1.18 20.12 13.24
CA ILE A 206 -0.49 19.83 14.50
C ILE A 206 0.56 20.91 14.69
N ASN A 207 0.38 21.78 15.65
CA ASN A 207 1.35 22.82 15.98
C ASN A 207 2.39 22.25 16.94
N PHE A 208 3.62 22.17 16.50
CA PHE A 208 4.80 21.97 17.35
C PHE A 208 5.27 23.32 17.84
N ASN A 209 4.79 23.88 18.88
CA ASN A 209 5.08 25.21 19.43
C ASN A 209 4.33 26.41 18.84
N GLU A 210 4.38 27.51 19.59
CA GLU A 210 3.93 28.85 19.21
C GLU A 210 4.65 29.41 17.96
N GLN A 211 5.67 28.72 17.43
CA GLN A 211 6.50 29.15 16.29
C GLN A 211 6.05 28.62 14.92
N GLY A 212 4.91 27.93 14.84
CA GLY A 212 4.23 27.75 13.55
C GLY A 212 4.68 26.59 12.66
N LEU A 213 5.41 25.60 13.18
CA LEU A 213 5.57 24.33 12.48
C LEU A 213 4.24 23.56 12.59
N SER A 214 3.45 23.62 11.55
CA SER A 214 2.18 22.89 11.50
C SER A 214 2.30 21.67 10.57
N TYR A 215 1.97 20.50 11.08
CA TYR A 215 1.67 19.36 10.22
C TYR A 215 0.20 19.44 9.82
N ASN A 216 -0.04 19.58 8.52
CA ASN A 216 -1.41 19.55 8.01
C ASN A 216 -2.00 18.14 8.15
N ASN A 217 -3.25 18.06 8.58
CA ASN A 217 -4.00 16.82 8.51
C ASN A 217 -4.07 16.35 7.05
N LEU A 218 -3.46 15.21 6.78
CA LEU A 218 -3.35 14.65 5.45
C LEU A 218 -4.56 13.75 5.17
N ARG A 219 -5.76 14.34 5.05
CA ARG A 219 -6.93 13.57 4.58
C ARG A 219 -6.60 12.92 3.26
N THR A 220 -6.77 11.60 3.21
CA THR A 220 -6.41 10.80 2.05
C THR A 220 -7.61 9.99 1.60
N TYR A 221 -7.96 10.11 0.34
CA TYR A 221 -8.96 9.29 -0.34
C TYR A 221 -8.23 8.15 -1.04
N LEU A 222 -8.63 6.92 -0.75
CA LEU A 222 -8.06 5.71 -1.33
C LEU A 222 -9.16 4.95 -2.06
N PHE A 223 -8.84 4.47 -3.25
CA PHE A 223 -9.67 3.56 -4.01
C PHE A 223 -8.80 2.43 -4.57
N SER A 224 -9.28 1.20 -4.50
CA SER A 224 -8.60 0.05 -5.10
C SER A 224 -9.63 -0.88 -5.71
N THR A 225 -9.29 -1.48 -6.84
CA THR A 225 -10.11 -2.51 -7.50
C THR A 225 -9.22 -3.54 -8.15
N GLY A 226 -9.69 -4.77 -8.22
CA GLY A 226 -8.97 -5.86 -8.84
C GLY A 226 -9.87 -7.05 -9.16
N TYR A 227 -9.29 -8.00 -9.85
CA TYR A 227 -9.94 -9.24 -10.24
C TYR A 227 -8.97 -10.41 -10.08
N LEU A 228 -9.41 -11.50 -9.45
CA LEU A 228 -8.64 -12.73 -9.31
C LEU A 228 -9.03 -13.73 -10.40
N PHE A 229 -8.16 -13.92 -11.37
CA PHE A 229 -8.32 -14.97 -12.38
C PHE A 229 -7.84 -16.30 -11.80
N SER A 230 -8.78 -17.17 -11.44
CA SER A 230 -8.51 -18.51 -10.93
C SER A 230 -8.83 -19.54 -12.01
N ASP A 231 -7.87 -20.41 -12.31
CA ASP A 231 -8.07 -21.54 -13.19
C ASP A 231 -8.00 -22.83 -12.37
N SER A 232 -9.15 -23.49 -12.23
CA SER A 232 -9.27 -24.75 -11.47
C SER A 232 -8.46 -25.91 -12.08
N SER A 233 -8.06 -25.81 -13.35
CA SER A 233 -7.23 -26.80 -14.05
C SER A 233 -5.74 -26.55 -13.86
N ASN A 234 -5.37 -25.37 -13.38
CA ASN A 234 -3.99 -24.94 -13.28
C ASN A 234 -3.72 -24.36 -11.88
N ASN A 235 -2.61 -24.72 -11.26
CA ASN A 235 -2.24 -24.24 -9.92
C ASN A 235 -1.79 -22.76 -9.92
N TRP A 236 -2.06 -22.01 -10.98
CA TRP A 236 -1.69 -20.62 -11.12
C TRP A 236 -2.90 -19.70 -11.10
N ASN A 237 -2.85 -18.66 -10.28
CA ASN A 237 -3.86 -17.61 -10.23
C ASN A 237 -3.19 -16.25 -10.50
N PHE A 238 -3.91 -15.34 -11.14
CA PHE A 238 -3.42 -14.02 -11.54
C PHE A 238 -4.34 -12.94 -11.00
N GLU A 239 -3.78 -11.90 -10.40
CA GLU A 239 -4.54 -10.80 -9.80
C GLU A 239 -4.02 -9.45 -10.30
N PRO A 240 -4.51 -8.94 -11.44
CA PRO A 240 -4.34 -7.53 -11.78
C PRO A 240 -5.17 -6.67 -10.84
N SER A 241 -4.60 -5.54 -10.40
CA SER A 241 -5.31 -4.57 -9.58
C SER A 241 -4.82 -3.15 -9.82
N LEU A 242 -5.70 -2.19 -9.55
CA LEU A 242 -5.44 -0.77 -9.61
C LEU A 242 -5.68 -0.17 -8.23
N MET A 243 -4.85 0.78 -7.84
CA MET A 243 -5.06 1.59 -6.66
C MET A 243 -4.87 3.05 -7.03
N PHE A 244 -5.71 3.89 -6.47
CA PHE A 244 -5.68 5.32 -6.63
C PHE A 244 -5.71 5.98 -5.26
N ALA A 245 -4.88 6.99 -5.06
CA ALA A 245 -4.88 7.78 -3.84
C ALA A 245 -4.78 9.26 -4.14
N HIS A 246 -5.53 10.04 -3.39
CA HIS A 246 -5.52 11.50 -3.46
C HIS A 246 -5.45 12.10 -2.07
N LYS A 247 -4.48 12.98 -1.85
CA LYS A 247 -4.29 13.74 -0.61
C LYS A 247 -4.88 15.13 -0.77
N ASP A 248 -5.77 15.47 0.12
CA ASP A 248 -6.51 16.73 0.02
C ASP A 248 -5.62 17.97 0.26
N ALA A 249 -4.74 17.93 1.25
CA ALA A 249 -3.91 19.07 1.62
C ALA A 249 -2.82 19.39 0.60
N THR A 250 -2.07 18.38 0.13
CA THR A 250 -0.96 18.55 -0.82
C THR A 250 -1.41 18.51 -2.28
N LYS A 251 -2.67 18.11 -2.54
CA LYS A 251 -3.22 17.86 -3.89
C LYS A 251 -2.45 16.76 -4.66
N GLU A 252 -1.61 16.02 -3.98
CA GLU A 252 -0.89 14.92 -4.57
C GLU A 252 -1.83 13.77 -4.88
N THR A 253 -1.67 13.24 -6.07
CA THR A 253 -2.42 12.10 -6.55
C THR A 253 -1.45 11.05 -7.05
N PHE A 254 -1.67 9.79 -6.72
CA PHE A 254 -0.92 8.70 -7.31
C PHE A 254 -1.84 7.55 -7.72
N ALA A 255 -1.38 6.81 -8.71
CA ALA A 255 -2.01 5.59 -9.17
C ALA A 255 -0.98 4.46 -9.19
N ASP A 256 -1.36 3.32 -8.64
CA ASP A 256 -0.59 2.07 -8.66
C ASP A 256 -1.27 1.07 -9.58
N VAL A 257 -0.52 0.54 -10.52
CA VAL A 257 -0.90 -0.64 -11.29
C VAL A 257 -0.16 -1.83 -10.71
N ASN A 258 -0.90 -2.82 -10.25
CA ASN A 258 -0.34 -3.99 -9.59
C ASN A 258 -0.69 -5.26 -10.36
N PHE A 259 0.22 -6.21 -10.32
CA PHE A 259 0.00 -7.54 -10.86
C PHE A 259 0.62 -8.58 -9.92
N LYS A 260 -0.22 -9.46 -9.40
CA LYS A 260 0.20 -10.59 -8.56
C LYS A 260 -0.01 -11.89 -9.29
N VAL A 261 0.90 -12.82 -9.05
CA VAL A 261 0.82 -14.21 -9.49
C VAL A 261 0.89 -15.09 -8.26
N TYR A 262 -0.02 -16.02 -8.16
CA TYR A 262 -0.07 -17.01 -7.09
C TYR A 262 0.15 -18.40 -7.65
N ARG A 263 0.79 -19.24 -6.88
CA ARG A 263 0.95 -20.65 -7.15
C ARG A 263 0.53 -21.46 -5.93
N GLU A 264 -0.47 -22.31 -6.12
CA GLU A 264 -0.85 -23.28 -5.10
C GLU A 264 0.16 -24.43 -5.09
N THR A 265 0.62 -24.81 -3.90
CA THR A 265 1.56 -25.89 -3.67
C THR A 265 1.07 -26.74 -2.50
N ASP A 266 1.58 -27.95 -2.34
CA ASP A 266 1.17 -28.88 -1.26
C ASP A 266 1.44 -28.32 0.13
N PHE A 267 2.39 -27.38 0.30
CA PHE A 267 2.74 -26.75 1.55
C PHE A 267 2.15 -25.33 1.73
N GLY A 268 1.40 -24.82 0.75
CA GLY A 268 0.73 -23.52 0.85
C GLY A 268 0.74 -22.73 -0.46
N ARG A 269 0.27 -21.50 -0.37
CA ARG A 269 0.21 -20.57 -1.50
C ARG A 269 1.45 -19.68 -1.53
N LEU A 270 2.22 -19.78 -2.61
CA LEU A 270 3.30 -18.85 -2.92
C LEU A 270 2.77 -17.72 -3.79
N TRP A 271 3.29 -16.52 -3.62
CA TRP A 271 2.96 -15.41 -4.50
C TRP A 271 4.17 -14.50 -4.78
N ALA A 272 4.11 -13.85 -5.94
CA ALA A 272 5.02 -12.78 -6.32
C ALA A 272 4.20 -11.66 -6.98
N GLY A 273 4.66 -10.42 -6.85
CA GLY A 273 3.94 -9.27 -7.39
C GLY A 273 4.87 -8.18 -7.89
N LEU A 274 4.36 -7.41 -8.84
CA LEU A 274 4.98 -6.20 -9.36
C LEU A 274 3.99 -5.05 -9.20
N SER A 275 4.52 -3.89 -8.84
CA SER A 275 3.75 -2.65 -8.74
C SER A 275 4.47 -1.56 -9.53
N TYR A 276 3.72 -0.82 -10.32
CA TYR A 276 4.17 0.40 -10.95
C TYR A 276 3.35 1.57 -10.43
N ARG A 277 4.03 2.54 -9.83
CA ARG A 277 3.43 3.74 -9.25
C ARG A 277 3.77 4.95 -10.10
N ASN A 278 2.75 5.73 -10.42
CA ASN A 278 2.88 7.03 -11.04
C ASN A 278 2.21 8.09 -10.14
N SER A 279 2.92 9.17 -9.85
CA SER A 279 2.41 10.34 -9.12
C SER A 279 2.23 11.53 -10.05
N PHE A 280 1.15 12.29 -9.91
CA PHE A 280 0.80 13.45 -10.73
C PHE A 280 -0.03 14.49 -9.95
#